data_bf41596e90219902048da2f118e9b1f7
#
_entry.id   bf41596e90219902048da2f118e9b1f7
#
_cell.length_a   1.000
_cell.length_b   1.000
_cell.length_c   1.000
_cell.angle_alpha   90.00
_cell.angle_beta   90.00
_cell.angle_gamma   90.00
#
_symmetry.space_group_name_H-M   'P 1'
#
loop_
_entity.id
_entity.type
_entity.pdbx_description
1 polymer ?
#
loop_
_entity_poly.entity_id
_entity_poly.type
_entity_poly.pdbx_seq_one_letter_code
_entity_poly.pdbx_strand_id
1 'polypeptide(L)'
;VAVNLAVALQKLGKRVGLLDADVYGPSAPKMLGTEADRPNATEHETILPIESHGLKTMSIGYLLEEDSPVIWRGPMVTGLLRQFLFQVEWGELDFLILDLPPGTGDAQLTLVQSLSLAGGVIVTTPQDVALLDVQRGIQMFQRTSVPILGVVENMSHFQCSECGHVTEIFPGAGGEEISNRYGVPFLGKIPLEPSTAIQGDSGTPVMISQPDGALASTMTSIAHKMVEALVQN
;
A
#
# COMPACT_ATOMS: atom_id res chain seq x y z
N VAL A 1 3.84 2.89 2.68
CA VAL A 1 2.88 3.81 2.03
C VAL A 1 1.47 3.28 2.19
N ALA A 2 1.16 2.03 1.79
CA ALA A 2 -0.20 1.48 1.76
C ALA A 2 -0.94 1.57 3.10
N VAL A 3 -0.33 1.18 4.22
CA VAL A 3 -0.92 1.29 5.57
C VAL A 3 -1.35 2.73 5.88
N ASN A 4 -0.46 3.71 5.68
CA ASN A 4 -0.78 5.11 5.97
C ASN A 4 -1.83 5.69 4.99
N LEU A 5 -1.86 5.23 3.75
CA LEU A 5 -2.90 5.60 2.78
C LEU A 5 -4.27 5.04 3.18
N ALA A 6 -4.31 3.78 3.65
CA ALA A 6 -5.53 3.17 4.17
C ALA A 6 -6.08 3.95 5.37
N VAL A 7 -5.20 4.33 6.32
CA VAL A 7 -5.59 5.15 7.48
C VAL A 7 -6.03 6.55 7.03
N ALA A 8 -5.38 7.15 6.02
CA ALA A 8 -5.80 8.45 5.48
C ALA A 8 -7.22 8.41 4.92
N LEU A 9 -7.54 7.37 4.13
CA LEU A 9 -8.91 7.16 3.62
C LEU A 9 -9.93 6.95 4.75
N GLN A 10 -9.57 6.18 5.78
CA GLN A 10 -10.41 5.96 6.95
C GLN A 10 -10.69 7.29 7.67
N LYS A 11 -9.68 8.16 7.83
CA LYS A 11 -9.86 9.50 8.42
C LYS A 11 -10.71 10.44 7.56
N LEU A 12 -10.81 10.17 6.25
CA LEU A 12 -11.78 10.84 5.37
C LEU A 12 -13.21 10.29 5.49
N GLY A 13 -13.47 9.45 6.49
CA GLY A 13 -14.79 8.88 6.77
C GLY A 13 -15.14 7.68 5.88
N LYS A 14 -14.16 7.06 5.22
CA LYS A 14 -14.39 5.87 4.41
C LYS A 14 -14.24 4.60 5.23
N ARG A 15 -15.02 3.57 4.89
CA ARG A 15 -14.86 2.20 5.41
C ARG A 15 -13.78 1.51 4.58
N VAL A 16 -12.66 1.18 5.21
CA VAL A 16 -11.47 0.74 4.49
C VAL A 16 -11.00 -0.63 4.99
N GLY A 17 -10.75 -1.51 4.05
CA GLY A 17 -10.00 -2.74 4.23
C GLY A 17 -8.56 -2.60 3.71
N LEU A 18 -7.63 -3.31 4.31
CA LEU A 18 -6.25 -3.45 3.87
C LEU A 18 -5.89 -4.93 3.74
N LEU A 19 -5.59 -5.36 2.54
CA LEU A 19 -5.03 -6.69 2.27
C LEU A 19 -3.55 -6.56 1.93
N ASP A 20 -2.70 -7.05 2.83
CA ASP A 20 -1.27 -7.22 2.59
C ASP A 20 -1.06 -8.49 1.75
N ALA A 21 -0.74 -8.29 0.49
CA ALA A 21 -0.52 -9.35 -0.49
C ALA A 21 0.96 -9.67 -0.71
N ASP A 22 1.88 -9.03 0.04
CA ASP A 22 3.31 -9.37 0.00
C ASP A 22 3.58 -10.63 0.83
N VAL A 23 3.53 -11.76 0.16
CA VAL A 23 3.75 -13.08 0.79
C VAL A 23 5.21 -13.35 1.16
N TYR A 24 6.14 -12.57 0.65
CA TYR A 24 7.58 -12.73 0.90
C TYR A 24 8.08 -11.90 2.06
N GLY A 25 7.41 -10.80 2.35
CA GLY A 25 7.79 -9.89 3.43
C GLY A 25 6.57 -9.15 4.00
N PRO A 26 5.58 -9.88 4.57
CA PRO A 26 4.36 -9.26 5.06
C PRO A 26 4.69 -8.31 6.21
N SER A 27 4.42 -7.02 6.02
CA SER A 27 4.79 -5.97 6.96
C SER A 27 3.60 -5.28 7.63
N ALA A 28 2.41 -5.43 7.09
CA ALA A 28 1.23 -4.75 7.63
C ALA A 28 0.90 -5.14 9.09
N PRO A 29 1.00 -6.42 9.52
CA PRO A 29 0.78 -6.78 10.93
C PRO A 29 1.68 -6.01 11.88
N LYS A 30 2.97 -5.90 11.57
CA LYS A 30 3.95 -5.13 12.36
C LYS A 30 3.57 -3.66 12.42
N MET A 31 3.33 -3.04 11.28
CA MET A 31 3.00 -1.62 11.18
C MET A 31 1.68 -1.24 11.86
N LEU A 32 0.80 -2.21 12.07
CA LEU A 32 -0.51 -2.03 12.70
C LEU A 32 -0.55 -2.51 14.16
N GLY A 33 0.55 -3.06 14.69
CA GLY A 33 0.65 -3.58 16.04
C GLY A 33 -0.21 -4.83 16.29
N THR A 34 -0.40 -5.64 15.26
CA THR A 34 -1.28 -6.82 15.28
C THR A 34 -0.52 -8.14 15.02
N GLU A 35 0.79 -8.17 15.21
CA GLU A 35 1.63 -9.35 14.94
C GLU A 35 1.21 -10.59 15.74
N ALA A 36 0.72 -10.38 16.97
CA ALA A 36 0.28 -11.45 17.85
C ALA A 36 -1.17 -11.91 17.55
N ASP A 37 -1.91 -11.16 16.75
CA ASP A 37 -3.31 -11.49 16.46
C ASP A 37 -3.39 -12.62 15.44
N ARG A 38 -4.47 -13.40 15.56
CA ARG A 38 -4.76 -14.47 14.61
C ARG A 38 -6.21 -14.36 14.15
N PRO A 39 -6.48 -14.45 12.84
CA PRO A 39 -7.84 -14.41 12.33
C PRO A 39 -8.60 -15.66 12.77
N ASN A 40 -9.85 -15.47 13.14
CA ASN A 40 -10.73 -16.59 13.50
C ASN A 40 -11.58 -16.98 12.29
N ALA A 41 -11.83 -18.29 12.15
CA ALA A 41 -12.84 -18.79 11.23
C ALA A 41 -14.22 -18.75 11.88
N THR A 42 -15.24 -18.46 11.10
CA THR A 42 -16.64 -18.56 11.54
C THR A 42 -17.17 -19.98 11.38
N GLU A 43 -18.36 -20.23 11.92
CA GLU A 43 -19.08 -21.53 11.72
C GLU A 43 -19.40 -21.79 10.23
N HIS A 44 -19.38 -20.76 9.38
CA HIS A 44 -19.64 -20.84 7.95
C HIS A 44 -18.34 -20.95 7.09
N GLU A 45 -17.22 -21.29 7.73
CA GLU A 45 -15.90 -21.41 7.07
C GLU A 45 -15.40 -20.09 6.42
N THR A 46 -15.94 -18.95 6.85
CA THR A 46 -15.43 -17.63 6.48
C THR A 46 -14.39 -17.15 7.49
N ILE A 47 -13.60 -16.17 7.14
CA ILE A 47 -12.49 -15.65 7.94
C ILE A 47 -12.86 -14.26 8.45
N LEU A 48 -12.75 -14.04 9.76
CA LEU A 48 -12.92 -12.69 10.33
C LEU A 48 -11.62 -11.89 10.09
N PRO A 49 -11.71 -10.66 9.56
CA PRO A 49 -10.55 -9.79 9.44
C PRO A 49 -10.07 -9.35 10.83
N ILE A 50 -8.78 -9.03 10.94
CA ILE A 50 -8.24 -8.36 12.12
C ILE A 50 -8.62 -6.88 12.04
N GLU A 51 -9.11 -6.31 13.13
CA GLU A 51 -9.47 -4.90 13.20
C GLU A 51 -8.38 -4.12 13.94
N SER A 52 -7.83 -3.10 13.30
CA SER A 52 -6.84 -2.20 13.90
C SER A 52 -6.98 -0.80 13.34
N HIS A 53 -6.89 0.21 14.21
CA HIS A 53 -6.96 1.64 13.85
C HIS A 53 -8.16 2.02 12.97
N GLY A 54 -9.30 1.31 13.11
CA GLY A 54 -10.49 1.53 12.30
C GLY A 54 -10.43 0.95 10.88
N LEU A 55 -9.42 0.13 10.60
CA LEU A 55 -9.28 -0.66 9.38
C LEU A 55 -9.67 -2.12 9.64
N LYS A 56 -10.22 -2.79 8.62
CA LYS A 56 -10.27 -4.24 8.56
C LYS A 56 -9.04 -4.72 7.81
N THR A 57 -8.27 -5.64 8.38
CA THR A 57 -6.97 -6.03 7.81
C THR A 57 -6.87 -7.54 7.65
N MET A 58 -6.18 -7.96 6.60
CA MET A 58 -5.78 -9.33 6.38
C MET A 58 -4.37 -9.35 5.78
N SER A 59 -3.55 -10.25 6.27
CA SER A 59 -2.19 -10.49 5.78
C SER A 59 -1.85 -11.96 5.93
N ILE A 60 -0.99 -12.46 5.05
CA ILE A 60 -0.40 -13.77 5.23
C ILE A 60 0.43 -13.84 6.51
N GLY A 61 0.97 -12.70 6.96
CA GLY A 61 1.73 -12.60 8.21
C GLY A 61 0.97 -13.09 9.43
N TYR A 62 -0.36 -13.01 9.43
CA TYR A 62 -1.19 -13.56 10.51
C TYR A 62 -1.25 -15.09 10.55
N LEU A 63 -0.87 -15.76 9.46
CA LEU A 63 -0.91 -17.22 9.32
C LEU A 63 0.47 -17.86 9.44
N LEU A 64 1.53 -17.03 9.44
CA LEU A 64 2.90 -17.53 9.57
C LEU A 64 3.26 -17.70 11.04
N GLU A 65 3.93 -18.81 11.34
CA GLU A 65 4.65 -19.01 12.60
C GLU A 65 6.06 -18.43 12.45
N GLU A 66 6.57 -17.77 13.48
CA GLU A 66 7.84 -17.02 13.44
C GLU A 66 9.05 -17.82 12.94
N ASP A 67 9.05 -19.15 13.09
CA ASP A 67 10.18 -20.02 12.76
C ASP A 67 9.91 -21.01 11.60
N SER A 68 8.81 -20.83 10.87
CA SER A 68 8.42 -21.80 9.82
C SER A 68 8.76 -21.27 8.42
N PRO A 69 9.84 -21.73 7.76
CA PRO A 69 10.13 -21.35 6.39
C PRO A 69 9.06 -21.95 5.45
N VAL A 70 8.11 -21.15 5.04
CA VAL A 70 7.12 -21.57 4.05
C VAL A 70 7.63 -21.25 2.64
N ILE A 71 7.80 -22.30 1.83
CA ILE A 71 8.17 -22.11 0.42
C ILE A 71 6.90 -21.84 -0.38
N TRP A 72 6.65 -20.59 -0.68
CA TRP A 72 5.52 -20.16 -1.49
C TRP A 72 5.76 -20.43 -2.97
N ARG A 73 4.86 -21.19 -3.60
CA ARG A 73 4.80 -21.37 -5.03
C ARG A 73 3.70 -20.49 -5.61
N GLY A 74 3.91 -19.91 -6.80
CA GLY A 74 2.98 -18.96 -7.42
C GLY A 74 1.49 -19.36 -7.37
N PRO A 75 1.10 -20.61 -7.74
CA PRO A 75 -0.30 -21.03 -7.66
C PRO A 75 -0.87 -21.06 -6.23
N MET A 76 -0.05 -21.35 -5.22
CA MET A 76 -0.47 -21.34 -3.80
C MET A 76 -0.73 -19.89 -3.34
N VAL A 77 0.15 -18.96 -3.70
CA VAL A 77 -0.01 -17.55 -3.39
C VAL A 77 -1.31 -17.00 -3.99
N THR A 78 -1.55 -17.26 -5.27
CA THR A 78 -2.78 -16.82 -5.95
C THR A 78 -4.02 -17.42 -5.30
N GLY A 79 -3.98 -18.71 -4.93
CA GLY A 79 -5.08 -19.37 -4.24
C GLY A 79 -5.40 -18.73 -2.89
N LEU A 80 -4.37 -18.47 -2.08
CA LEU A 80 -4.52 -17.83 -0.77
C LEU A 80 -5.04 -16.40 -0.87
N LEU A 81 -4.50 -15.60 -1.79
CA LEU A 81 -4.97 -14.23 -1.99
C LEU A 81 -6.44 -14.21 -2.45
N ARG A 82 -6.87 -15.17 -3.26
CA ARG A 82 -8.29 -15.34 -3.59
C ARG A 82 -9.13 -15.68 -2.36
N GLN A 83 -8.65 -16.54 -1.47
CA GLN A 83 -9.33 -16.80 -0.20
C GLN A 83 -9.48 -15.52 0.62
N PHE A 84 -8.42 -14.74 0.78
CA PHE A 84 -8.47 -13.48 1.51
C PHE A 84 -9.44 -12.46 0.88
N LEU A 85 -9.56 -12.44 -0.42
CA LEU A 85 -10.48 -11.54 -1.10
C LEU A 85 -11.95 -11.95 -0.98
N PHE A 86 -12.24 -13.25 -1.03
CA PHE A 86 -13.61 -13.74 -1.19
C PHE A 86 -14.16 -14.50 0.03
N GLN A 87 -13.30 -14.97 0.95
CA GLN A 87 -13.71 -15.70 2.15
C GLN A 87 -13.53 -14.88 3.44
N VAL A 88 -12.85 -13.73 3.38
CA VAL A 88 -12.81 -12.79 4.52
C VAL A 88 -14.11 -12.01 4.57
N GLU A 89 -14.69 -11.90 5.77
CA GLU A 89 -15.89 -11.11 6.02
C GLU A 89 -15.57 -9.62 6.07
N TRP A 90 -15.19 -9.06 4.94
CA TRP A 90 -14.90 -7.63 4.84
C TRP A 90 -16.11 -6.74 5.19
N GLY A 91 -17.34 -7.25 5.00
CA GLY A 91 -18.58 -6.48 5.16
C GLY A 91 -18.66 -5.37 4.10
N GLU A 92 -19.37 -4.29 4.45
CA GLU A 92 -19.48 -3.15 3.55
C GLU A 92 -18.23 -2.28 3.64
N LEU A 93 -17.46 -2.21 2.56
CA LEU A 93 -16.30 -1.33 2.40
C LEU A 93 -16.55 -0.32 1.28
N ASP A 94 -15.98 0.88 1.46
CA ASP A 94 -15.86 1.87 0.38
C ASP A 94 -14.56 1.64 -0.41
N PHE A 95 -13.50 1.12 0.27
CA PHE A 95 -12.20 0.79 -0.32
C PHE A 95 -11.63 -0.50 0.26
N LEU A 96 -11.08 -1.35 -0.60
CA LEU A 96 -10.15 -2.41 -0.22
C LEU A 96 -8.80 -2.09 -0.89
N ILE A 97 -7.82 -1.74 -0.07
CA ILE A 97 -6.45 -1.48 -0.52
C ILE A 97 -5.70 -2.82 -0.57
N LEU A 98 -5.12 -3.12 -1.72
CA LEU A 98 -4.24 -4.26 -1.91
C LEU A 98 -2.79 -3.76 -1.94
N ASP A 99 -2.00 -4.13 -0.93
CA ASP A 99 -0.56 -3.87 -0.91
C ASP A 99 0.16 -5.01 -1.63
N LEU A 100 0.52 -4.76 -2.88
CA LEU A 100 1.09 -5.78 -3.77
C LEU A 100 2.57 -5.98 -3.46
N PRO A 101 3.10 -7.21 -3.64
CA PRO A 101 4.53 -7.47 -3.48
C PRO A 101 5.36 -6.63 -4.46
N PRO A 102 6.65 -6.41 -4.19
CA PRO A 102 7.51 -5.62 -5.08
C PRO A 102 7.74 -6.31 -6.43
N GLY A 103 7.95 -5.51 -7.46
CA GLY A 103 8.27 -5.97 -8.81
C GLY A 103 7.05 -6.05 -9.74
N THR A 104 7.20 -6.72 -10.88
CA THR A 104 6.16 -6.89 -11.92
C THR A 104 6.18 -8.33 -12.45
N GLY A 105 6.41 -9.29 -11.55
CA GLY A 105 6.52 -10.71 -11.89
C GLY A 105 5.18 -11.38 -12.18
N ASP A 106 5.23 -12.65 -12.56
CA ASP A 106 4.06 -13.43 -12.96
C ASP A 106 2.98 -13.52 -11.87
N ALA A 107 3.38 -13.53 -10.59
CA ALA A 107 2.44 -13.60 -9.48
C ALA A 107 1.57 -12.32 -9.39
N GLN A 108 2.19 -11.14 -9.53
CA GLN A 108 1.47 -9.87 -9.56
C GLN A 108 0.58 -9.76 -10.79
N LEU A 109 1.12 -10.09 -11.97
CA LEU A 109 0.36 -10.06 -13.21
C LEU A 109 -0.87 -10.97 -13.12
N THR A 110 -0.70 -12.20 -12.61
CA THR A 110 -1.80 -13.15 -12.42
C THR A 110 -2.83 -12.61 -11.43
N LEU A 111 -2.39 -11.99 -10.33
CA LEU A 111 -3.29 -11.39 -9.35
C LEU A 111 -4.08 -10.24 -9.97
N VAL A 112 -3.41 -9.29 -10.61
CA VAL A 112 -4.04 -8.13 -11.27
C VAL A 112 -5.03 -8.57 -12.36
N GLN A 113 -4.71 -9.61 -13.14
CA GLN A 113 -5.61 -10.16 -14.16
C GLN A 113 -6.81 -10.91 -13.57
N SER A 114 -6.69 -11.46 -12.37
CA SER A 114 -7.77 -12.21 -11.73
C SER A 114 -8.78 -11.34 -10.97
N LEU A 115 -8.52 -10.03 -10.87
CA LEU A 115 -9.32 -9.09 -10.10
C LEU A 115 -9.84 -7.96 -10.99
N SER A 116 -11.04 -7.47 -10.67
CA SER A 116 -11.55 -6.21 -11.23
C SER A 116 -11.09 -5.06 -10.35
N LEU A 117 -9.86 -4.60 -10.58
CA LEU A 117 -9.31 -3.47 -9.83
C LEU A 117 -9.90 -2.15 -10.33
N ALA A 118 -10.36 -1.31 -9.41
CA ALA A 118 -10.86 0.03 -9.73
C ALA A 118 -9.73 0.96 -10.21
N GLY A 119 -8.49 0.69 -9.81
CA GLY A 119 -7.31 1.39 -10.28
C GLY A 119 -6.06 1.01 -9.52
N GLY A 120 -4.89 1.42 -10.03
CA GLY A 120 -3.59 1.19 -9.44
C GLY A 120 -2.88 2.49 -9.08
N VAL A 121 -2.23 2.51 -7.92
CA VAL A 121 -1.31 3.56 -7.50
C VAL A 121 0.11 3.02 -7.59
N ILE A 122 0.98 3.74 -8.26
CA ILE A 122 2.39 3.37 -8.41
C ILE A 122 3.20 4.16 -7.39
N VAL A 123 3.99 3.46 -6.59
CA VAL A 123 4.90 4.06 -5.61
C VAL A 123 6.33 3.89 -6.09
N THR A 124 7.08 4.98 -6.11
CA THR A 124 8.50 4.98 -6.51
C THR A 124 9.33 5.84 -5.58
N THR A 125 10.63 5.82 -5.76
CA THR A 125 11.59 6.75 -5.18
C THR A 125 12.26 7.54 -6.31
N PRO A 126 12.95 8.67 -6.04
CA PRO A 126 13.46 9.55 -7.10
C PRO A 126 14.55 8.94 -7.99
N GLN A 127 15.24 7.87 -7.55
CA GLN A 127 16.39 7.32 -8.27
C GLN A 127 15.98 6.76 -9.64
N ASP A 128 16.80 6.98 -10.64
CA ASP A 128 16.59 6.49 -12.01
C ASP A 128 16.42 4.97 -12.10
N VAL A 129 17.12 4.21 -11.24
CA VAL A 129 16.98 2.75 -11.18
C VAL A 129 15.55 2.35 -10.76
N ALA A 130 14.94 3.04 -9.81
CA ALA A 130 13.56 2.79 -9.38
C ALA A 130 12.55 3.13 -10.50
N LEU A 131 12.85 4.13 -11.32
CA LEU A 131 12.00 4.53 -12.45
C LEU A 131 11.88 3.45 -13.53
N LEU A 132 12.85 2.55 -13.66
CA LEU A 132 12.75 1.40 -14.57
C LEU A 132 11.63 0.43 -14.12
N ASP A 133 11.47 0.23 -12.82
CA ASP A 133 10.40 -0.63 -12.29
C ASP A 133 9.03 0.06 -12.39
N VAL A 134 8.99 1.37 -12.23
CA VAL A 134 7.77 2.19 -12.49
C VAL A 134 7.29 2.00 -13.93
N GLN A 135 8.19 2.06 -14.90
CA GLN A 135 7.84 1.86 -16.32
C GLN A 135 7.20 0.48 -16.54
N ARG A 136 7.75 -0.56 -15.93
CA ARG A 136 7.18 -1.91 -15.99
C ARG A 136 5.81 -1.99 -15.31
N GLY A 137 5.64 -1.34 -14.16
CA GLY A 137 4.37 -1.24 -13.46
C GLY A 137 3.29 -0.55 -14.28
N ILE A 138 3.61 0.59 -14.91
CA ILE A 138 2.71 1.29 -15.84
C ILE A 138 2.29 0.36 -16.99
N GLN A 139 3.26 -0.30 -17.61
CA GLN A 139 2.97 -1.23 -18.73
C GLN A 139 2.12 -2.42 -18.28
N MET A 140 2.33 -2.93 -17.08
CA MET A 140 1.52 -4.01 -16.51
C MET A 140 0.06 -3.57 -16.37
N PHE A 141 -0.21 -2.43 -15.74
CA PHE A 141 -1.58 -1.91 -15.58
C PHE A 141 -2.24 -1.60 -16.92
N GLN A 142 -1.50 -1.01 -17.87
CA GLN A 142 -2.01 -0.78 -19.23
C GLN A 142 -2.40 -2.08 -19.95
N ARG A 143 -1.56 -3.12 -19.86
CA ARG A 143 -1.84 -4.44 -20.48
C ARG A 143 -3.02 -5.17 -19.85
N THR A 144 -3.27 -4.93 -18.58
CA THR A 144 -4.39 -5.52 -17.83
C THR A 144 -5.64 -4.64 -17.81
N SER A 145 -5.61 -3.51 -18.52
CA SER A 145 -6.71 -2.54 -18.58
C SER A 145 -7.13 -2.00 -17.19
N VAL A 146 -6.19 -1.94 -16.25
CA VAL A 146 -6.40 -1.31 -14.95
C VAL A 146 -6.08 0.18 -15.05
N PRO A 147 -7.00 1.08 -14.69
CA PRO A 147 -6.75 2.51 -14.67
C PRO A 147 -5.59 2.86 -13.72
N ILE A 148 -4.71 3.76 -14.14
CA ILE A 148 -3.63 4.25 -13.28
C ILE A 148 -4.10 5.53 -12.60
N LEU A 149 -4.35 5.44 -11.29
CA LEU A 149 -4.82 6.57 -10.48
C LEU A 149 -3.72 7.63 -10.30
N GLY A 150 -2.48 7.19 -10.33
CA GLY A 150 -1.33 8.08 -10.34
C GLY A 150 -0.06 7.49 -9.73
N VAL A 151 0.96 8.33 -9.66
CA VAL A 151 2.28 8.03 -9.12
C VAL A 151 2.49 8.79 -7.82
N VAL A 152 3.02 8.10 -6.81
CA VAL A 152 3.49 8.68 -5.54
C VAL A 152 5.01 8.55 -5.49
N GLU A 153 5.70 9.65 -5.26
CA GLU A 153 7.15 9.67 -5.03
C GLU A 153 7.44 9.59 -3.54
N ASN A 154 7.93 8.44 -3.08
CA ASN A 154 8.32 8.19 -1.70
C ASN A 154 9.79 8.56 -1.49
N MET A 155 10.16 8.95 -0.26
CA MET A 155 11.52 9.38 0.11
C MET A 155 12.05 10.51 -0.78
N SER A 156 11.17 11.43 -1.18
CA SER A 156 11.46 12.51 -2.13
C SER A 156 12.53 13.48 -1.64
N HIS A 157 12.51 13.79 -0.36
CA HIS A 157 13.47 14.68 0.29
C HIS A 157 13.51 14.40 1.79
N PHE A 158 14.54 14.91 2.45
CA PHE A 158 14.66 14.95 3.90
C PHE A 158 14.66 16.41 4.38
N GLN A 159 13.87 16.70 5.39
CA GLN A 159 13.90 18.00 6.08
C GLN A 159 14.53 17.84 7.45
N CYS A 160 15.59 18.61 7.71
CA CYS A 160 16.26 18.59 9.02
C CYS A 160 15.33 19.16 10.09
N SER A 161 15.11 18.39 11.18
CA SER A 161 14.27 18.81 12.30
C SER A 161 14.85 20.01 13.09
N GLU A 162 16.17 20.21 13.05
CA GLU A 162 16.84 21.25 13.80
C GLU A 162 16.82 22.62 13.09
N CYS A 163 17.08 22.62 11.78
CA CYS A 163 17.25 23.88 11.04
C CYS A 163 16.26 24.06 9.88
N GLY A 164 15.39 23.06 9.62
CA GLY A 164 14.42 23.12 8.53
C GLY A 164 15.01 22.99 7.12
N HIS A 165 16.34 22.82 6.99
CA HIS A 165 16.99 22.66 5.68
C HIS A 165 16.46 21.42 4.95
N VAL A 166 16.06 21.62 3.70
CA VAL A 166 15.56 20.53 2.82
C VAL A 166 16.71 20.04 1.95
N THR A 167 16.91 18.72 1.96
CA THR A 167 17.93 18.03 1.17
C THR A 167 17.28 16.95 0.30
N GLU A 168 17.53 17.01 -1.00
CA GLU A 168 17.21 15.89 -1.90
C GLU A 168 18.24 14.78 -1.69
N ILE A 169 17.84 13.73 -0.96
CA ILE A 169 18.72 12.60 -0.63
C ILE A 169 19.06 11.79 -1.88
N PHE A 170 18.09 11.62 -2.74
CA PHE A 170 18.19 10.83 -3.96
C PHE A 170 17.97 11.74 -5.18
N PRO A 171 19.04 12.19 -5.84
CA PRO A 171 18.90 12.93 -7.10
C PRO A 171 18.38 12.01 -8.20
N GLY A 172 17.56 12.56 -9.08
CA GLY A 172 17.00 11.84 -10.23
C GLY A 172 15.83 12.57 -10.86
N ALA A 173 15.30 11.99 -11.92
CA ALA A 173 14.17 12.56 -12.67
C ALA A 173 12.86 12.58 -11.85
N GLY A 174 12.75 11.68 -10.86
CA GLY A 174 11.62 11.62 -9.95
C GLY A 174 10.33 11.08 -10.55
N GLY A 175 9.37 10.84 -9.66
CA GLY A 175 8.04 10.33 -10.03
C GLY A 175 7.21 11.33 -10.84
N GLU A 176 7.44 12.63 -10.67
CA GLU A 176 6.74 13.68 -11.40
C GLU A 176 7.11 13.70 -12.88
N GLU A 177 8.41 13.54 -13.23
CA GLU A 177 8.83 13.45 -14.63
C GLU A 177 8.26 12.21 -15.31
N ILE A 178 8.25 11.07 -14.60
CA ILE A 178 7.63 9.83 -15.10
C ILE A 178 6.13 10.04 -15.33
N SER A 179 5.41 10.66 -14.41
CA SER A 179 3.99 10.96 -14.56
C SER A 179 3.73 11.78 -15.82
N ASN A 180 4.52 12.82 -16.04
CA ASN A 180 4.42 13.66 -17.24
C ASN A 180 4.74 12.85 -18.52
N ARG A 181 5.80 12.03 -18.50
CA ARG A 181 6.22 11.22 -19.66
C ARG A 181 5.15 10.22 -20.10
N TYR A 182 4.43 9.63 -19.16
CA TYR A 182 3.41 8.61 -19.44
C TYR A 182 1.98 9.15 -19.44
N GLY A 183 1.80 10.44 -19.17
CA GLY A 183 0.48 11.07 -19.13
C GLY A 183 -0.41 10.53 -18.01
N VAL A 184 0.19 10.13 -16.88
CA VAL A 184 -0.54 9.65 -15.70
C VAL A 184 -0.51 10.70 -14.59
N PRO A 185 -1.52 10.76 -13.69
CA PRO A 185 -1.53 11.75 -12.62
C PRO A 185 -0.33 11.63 -11.67
N PHE A 186 0.15 12.78 -11.16
CA PHE A 186 1.11 12.82 -10.04
C PHE A 186 0.37 13.12 -8.74
N LEU A 187 0.35 12.16 -7.83
CA LEU A 187 -0.42 12.26 -6.58
C LEU A 187 0.31 13.07 -5.52
N GLY A 188 1.63 12.94 -5.44
CA GLY A 188 2.43 13.74 -4.50
C GLY A 188 3.78 13.16 -4.13
N LYS A 189 4.49 13.93 -3.29
CA LYS A 189 5.82 13.60 -2.74
C LYS A 189 5.70 13.31 -1.26
N ILE A 190 6.24 12.18 -0.83
CA ILE A 190 6.33 11.79 0.58
C ILE A 190 7.76 12.00 1.03
N PRO A 191 8.02 12.83 2.07
CA PRO A 191 9.35 13.03 2.59
C PRO A 191 9.90 11.77 3.26
N LEU A 192 11.22 11.69 3.37
CA LEU A 192 11.90 10.73 4.23
C LEU A 192 11.90 11.25 5.67
N GLU A 193 11.07 10.67 6.52
CA GLU A 193 10.98 11.06 7.94
C GLU A 193 11.37 9.88 8.84
N PRO A 194 12.36 10.04 9.74
CA PRO A 194 12.74 8.99 10.70
C PRO A 194 11.57 8.53 11.58
N SER A 195 10.67 9.43 11.94
CA SER A 195 9.48 9.12 12.74
C SER A 195 8.59 8.06 12.07
N THR A 196 8.54 8.02 10.75
CA THR A 196 7.74 7.04 10.00
C THR A 196 8.22 5.61 10.25
N ALA A 197 9.54 5.39 10.29
CA ALA A 197 10.12 4.08 10.58
C ALA A 197 9.87 3.69 12.04
N ILE A 198 10.16 4.59 12.98
CA ILE A 198 9.97 4.36 14.42
C ILE A 198 8.50 4.02 14.73
N GLN A 199 7.58 4.77 14.16
CA GLN A 199 6.14 4.56 14.38
C GLN A 199 5.65 3.26 13.70
N GLY A 200 6.13 2.96 12.50
CA GLY A 200 5.86 1.69 11.84
C GLY A 200 6.32 0.49 12.66
N ASP A 201 7.54 0.55 13.22
CA ASP A 201 8.10 -0.51 14.07
C ASP A 201 7.37 -0.65 15.41
N SER A 202 6.79 0.43 15.91
CA SER A 202 5.99 0.43 17.16
C SER A 202 4.53 -0.01 16.97
N GLY A 203 4.12 -0.34 15.75
CA GLY A 203 2.74 -0.74 15.46
C GLY A 203 1.72 0.40 15.48
N THR A 204 2.20 1.65 15.42
CA THR A 204 1.31 2.83 15.43
C THR A 204 1.64 3.70 14.22
N PRO A 205 0.93 3.57 13.09
CA PRO A 205 1.20 4.33 11.88
C PRO A 205 1.26 5.83 12.12
N VAL A 206 2.11 6.55 11.36
CA VAL A 206 2.30 8.00 11.54
C VAL A 206 0.99 8.79 11.41
N MET A 207 0.09 8.33 10.59
CA MET A 207 -1.27 8.89 10.46
C MET A 207 -2.08 8.84 11.77
N ILE A 208 -1.73 7.94 12.69
CA ILE A 208 -2.38 7.80 14.01
C ILE A 208 -1.57 8.56 15.07
N SER A 209 -0.25 8.36 15.11
CA SER A 209 0.62 8.94 16.14
C SER A 209 0.81 10.46 15.99
N GLN A 210 0.78 10.97 14.75
CA GLN A 210 1.01 12.38 14.41
C GLN A 210 -0.04 12.89 13.41
N PRO A 211 -1.35 12.90 13.77
CA PRO A 211 -2.44 13.17 12.85
C PRO A 211 -2.41 14.58 12.23
N ASP A 212 -1.80 15.53 12.92
CA ASP A 212 -1.68 16.93 12.49
C ASP A 212 -0.29 17.24 11.90
N GLY A 213 0.54 16.23 11.72
CA GLY A 213 1.90 16.36 11.17
C GLY A 213 1.91 16.63 9.65
N ALA A 214 3.07 17.13 9.17
CA ALA A 214 3.24 17.42 7.74
C ALA A 214 3.05 16.17 6.87
N LEU A 215 3.56 15.02 7.32
CA LEU A 215 3.38 13.75 6.61
C LEU A 215 1.91 13.31 6.58
N ALA A 216 1.17 13.48 7.68
CA ALA A 216 -0.25 13.15 7.71
C ALA A 216 -1.06 14.04 6.74
N SER A 217 -0.73 15.33 6.66
CA SER A 217 -1.31 16.25 5.67
C SER A 217 -1.00 15.81 4.24
N THR A 218 0.25 15.42 3.98
CA THR A 218 0.67 14.90 2.67
C THR A 218 -0.09 13.63 2.28
N MET A 219 -0.20 12.65 3.18
CA MET A 219 -0.95 11.41 2.94
C MET A 219 -2.43 11.66 2.71
N THR A 220 -3.02 12.59 3.46
CA THR A 220 -4.41 13.00 3.28
C THR A 220 -4.63 13.63 1.90
N SER A 221 -3.72 14.51 1.46
CA SER A 221 -3.77 15.10 0.11
C SER A 221 -3.66 14.04 -0.99
N ILE A 222 -2.76 13.07 -0.85
CA ILE A 222 -2.62 11.94 -1.79
C ILE A 222 -3.91 11.11 -1.83
N ALA A 223 -4.51 10.81 -0.66
CA ALA A 223 -5.77 10.08 -0.57
C ALA A 223 -6.92 10.82 -1.29
N HIS A 224 -7.04 12.13 -1.11
CA HIS A 224 -8.02 12.95 -1.84
C HIS A 224 -7.86 12.85 -3.35
N LYS A 225 -6.65 13.09 -3.86
CA LYS A 225 -6.37 13.00 -5.30
C LYS A 225 -6.64 11.60 -5.87
N MET A 226 -6.33 10.55 -5.09
CA MET A 226 -6.64 9.18 -5.49
C MET A 226 -8.16 8.95 -5.62
N VAL A 227 -8.96 9.46 -4.67
CA VAL A 227 -10.43 9.39 -4.73
C VAL A 227 -10.97 10.18 -5.93
N GLU A 228 -10.44 11.37 -6.17
CA GLU A 228 -10.82 12.19 -7.34
C GLU A 228 -10.52 11.50 -8.66
N ALA A 229 -9.35 10.86 -8.78
CA ALA A 229 -8.96 10.10 -9.97
C ALA A 229 -9.89 8.91 -10.24
N LEU A 230 -10.42 8.27 -9.19
CA LEU A 230 -11.41 7.18 -9.33
C LEU A 230 -12.77 7.66 -9.86
N VAL A 231 -13.15 8.90 -9.59
CA VAL A 231 -14.44 9.46 -10.05
C VAL A 231 -14.36 9.91 -11.51
N GLN A 232 -13.16 10.20 -12.00
CA GLN A 232 -12.92 10.70 -13.35
C GLN A 232 -12.71 9.59 -14.39
N ASN A 233 -12.44 8.34 -13.95
CA ASN A 233 -12.28 7.15 -14.78
C ASN A 233 -13.57 6.33 -14.85
#